data_86cd58c338c5ba6f0975fdbe88440b1f
#
_entry.id   86cd58c338c5ba6f0975fdbe88440b1f
#
_cell.length_a   1.000
_cell.length_b   1.000
_cell.length_c   1.000
_cell.angle_alpha   90.00
_cell.angle_beta   90.00
_cell.angle_gamma   90.00
#
_symmetry.space_group_name_H-M   'P 1'
#
loop_
_entity.id
_entity.type
_entity.pdbx_description
1 polymer ?
#
loop_
_entity_poly.entity_id
_entity_poly.type
_entity_poly.pdbx_seq_one_letter_code
_entity_poly.pdbx_strand_id
1 'polypeptide(L)'
;MRRLQAIFLAAIFSLIAVPLCAGSDVDSLRINVELLDDGSAVVTETWRIDVSDDITEWYLVAGNMGQMTISDLQVKDETGNEYVNEGEWDVNRNRARKAGRCGLVTKSDGYEICWGVGSSGWHTYTVRYLLTGLVKGHEDMDGFNHMFVARDLGSSPQSIFLTIRKSGVEFTTENTKVWAFGFRGEIHVRDSVVIANTTEPFTRESALIAMVGFQKGLFHPVLNEDRTFEEVREEAMKGSDYTEPEEDDSDFLIGIFAGLAAALSVFFSA
;
A
#
# COMPACT_ATOMS: atom_id res chain seq x y z
N MET A 1 -43.40 41.00 -54.52
CA MET A 1 -42.04 40.40 -54.70
C MET A 1 -41.36 40.46 -53.31
N ARG A 2 -41.46 39.35 -52.60
CA ARG A 2 -40.77 39.22 -51.24
C ARG A 2 -39.43 38.48 -51.43
N ARG A 3 -38.34 39.12 -51.11
CA ARG A 3 -36.99 38.51 -51.12
C ARG A 3 -36.81 37.77 -49.78
N LEU A 4 -36.70 36.45 -49.79
CA LEU A 4 -36.22 35.65 -48.69
C LEU A 4 -34.68 35.83 -48.60
N GLN A 5 -34.24 36.36 -47.46
CA GLN A 5 -32.85 36.32 -47.07
C GLN A 5 -32.62 35.02 -46.24
N ALA A 6 -31.84 34.11 -46.81
CA ALA A 6 -31.36 32.94 -46.06
C ALA A 6 -30.20 33.34 -45.21
N ILE A 7 -30.36 33.24 -43.89
CA ILE A 7 -29.27 33.45 -42.89
C ILE A 7 -28.57 32.07 -42.74
N PHE A 8 -27.34 31.97 -43.22
CA PHE A 8 -26.44 30.85 -42.96
C PHE A 8 -25.86 31.03 -41.53
N LEU A 9 -26.32 30.22 -40.57
CA LEU A 9 -25.75 30.15 -39.24
C LEU A 9 -24.56 29.15 -39.30
N ALA A 10 -23.36 29.68 -39.42
CA ALA A 10 -22.13 28.87 -39.29
C ALA A 10 -21.88 28.60 -37.80
N ALA A 11 -22.21 27.40 -37.34
CA ALA A 11 -21.83 26.93 -36.02
C ALA A 11 -20.31 26.63 -36.02
N ILE A 12 -19.54 27.53 -35.43
CA ILE A 12 -18.11 27.32 -35.14
C ILE A 12 -18.05 26.38 -33.92
N PHE A 13 -17.80 25.09 -34.17
CA PHE A 13 -17.43 24.14 -33.14
C PHE A 13 -15.99 24.44 -32.72
N SER A 14 -15.84 25.28 -31.66
CA SER A 14 -14.55 25.43 -30.99
C SER A 14 -14.19 24.12 -30.31
N LEU A 15 -13.32 23.35 -30.95
CA LEU A 15 -12.69 22.19 -30.32
C LEU A 15 -11.79 22.75 -29.21
N ILE A 16 -12.29 22.77 -27.98
CA ILE A 16 -11.45 23.02 -26.80
C ILE A 16 -10.56 21.77 -26.67
N ALA A 17 -9.35 21.86 -27.21
CA ALA A 17 -8.30 20.91 -26.89
C ALA A 17 -7.98 21.10 -25.40
N VAL A 18 -8.58 20.27 -24.54
CA VAL A 18 -8.14 20.13 -23.17
C VAL A 18 -6.70 19.59 -23.28
N PRO A 19 -5.68 20.29 -22.77
CA PRO A 19 -4.36 19.71 -22.70
C PRO A 19 -4.48 18.47 -21.81
N LEU A 20 -4.36 17.29 -22.43
CA LEU A 20 -4.13 16.06 -21.70
C LEU A 20 -2.73 16.23 -21.10
N CYS A 21 -2.65 16.65 -19.85
CA CYS A 21 -1.39 16.55 -19.11
C CYS A 21 -1.06 15.06 -19.07
N ALA A 22 -0.15 14.64 -19.93
CA ALA A 22 0.43 13.31 -19.92
C ALA A 22 1.37 13.24 -18.69
N GLY A 23 0.78 13.11 -17.51
CA GLY A 23 1.50 12.70 -16.31
C GLY A 23 1.72 11.19 -16.35
N SER A 24 2.72 10.71 -15.67
CA SER A 24 2.85 9.27 -15.45
C SER A 24 1.67 8.74 -14.65
N ASP A 25 1.11 7.61 -15.06
CA ASP A 25 -0.02 6.97 -14.37
C ASP A 25 0.46 5.71 -13.64
N VAL A 26 -0.08 5.45 -12.45
CA VAL A 26 0.15 4.22 -11.70
C VAL A 26 -1.13 3.36 -11.76
N ASP A 27 -1.07 2.24 -12.48
CA ASP A 27 -2.19 1.31 -12.58
C ASP A 27 -2.41 0.58 -11.26
N SER A 28 -1.35 0.00 -10.72
CA SER A 28 -1.46 -0.80 -9.51
C SER A 28 -0.18 -0.84 -8.70
N LEU A 29 -0.35 -1.01 -7.38
CA LEU A 29 0.71 -1.25 -6.42
C LEU A 29 0.36 -2.50 -5.60
N ARG A 30 1.28 -3.47 -5.57
CA ARG A 30 1.24 -4.60 -4.65
C ARG A 30 2.37 -4.49 -3.64
N ILE A 31 2.04 -4.64 -2.37
CA ILE A 31 3.01 -4.60 -1.26
C ILE A 31 2.93 -5.93 -0.52
N ASN A 32 4.04 -6.65 -0.46
CA ASN A 32 4.16 -7.87 0.32
C ASN A 32 5.16 -7.63 1.44
N VAL A 33 4.72 -7.82 2.68
CA VAL A 33 5.51 -7.64 3.89
C VAL A 33 5.71 -9.00 4.55
N GLU A 34 6.92 -9.49 4.56
CA GLU A 34 7.32 -10.69 5.30
C GLU A 34 7.97 -10.27 6.61
N LEU A 35 7.27 -10.44 7.73
CA LEU A 35 7.75 -10.10 9.06
C LEU A 35 8.78 -11.13 9.55
N LEU A 36 9.85 -10.64 10.16
CA LEU A 36 10.91 -11.45 10.75
C LEU A 36 10.75 -11.52 12.26
N ASP A 37 11.46 -12.44 12.88
CA ASP A 37 11.34 -12.72 14.32
C ASP A 37 11.78 -11.55 15.20
N ASP A 38 12.77 -10.79 14.74
CA ASP A 38 13.33 -9.61 15.43
C ASP A 38 12.50 -8.32 15.25
N GLY A 39 11.34 -8.41 14.62
CA GLY A 39 10.47 -7.27 14.31
C GLY A 39 10.86 -6.50 13.05
N SER A 40 11.89 -6.91 12.33
CA SER A 40 12.19 -6.40 11.00
C SER A 40 11.22 -6.96 9.95
N ALA A 41 11.22 -6.40 8.75
CA ALA A 41 10.41 -6.87 7.64
C ALA A 41 11.17 -6.85 6.32
N VAL A 42 10.98 -7.88 5.51
CA VAL A 42 11.30 -7.82 4.09
C VAL A 42 10.08 -7.30 3.35
N VAL A 43 10.20 -6.10 2.79
CA VAL A 43 9.15 -5.46 2.00
C VAL A 43 9.45 -5.66 0.53
N THR A 44 8.45 -6.10 -0.23
CA THR A 44 8.52 -6.23 -1.69
C THR A 44 7.34 -5.50 -2.31
N GLU A 45 7.62 -4.47 -3.08
CA GLU A 45 6.63 -3.67 -3.77
C GLU A 45 6.71 -3.94 -5.28
N THR A 46 5.56 -4.11 -5.91
CA THR A 46 5.44 -4.25 -7.35
C THR A 46 4.60 -3.11 -7.89
N TRP A 47 5.22 -2.25 -8.66
CA TRP A 47 4.65 -1.04 -9.25
C TRP A 47 4.41 -1.23 -10.74
N ARG A 48 3.18 -1.03 -11.20
CA ARG A 48 2.86 -0.96 -12.63
C ARG A 48 2.59 0.49 -13.02
N ILE A 49 3.47 1.05 -13.84
CA ILE A 49 3.55 2.49 -14.08
C ILE A 49 3.61 2.74 -15.60
N ASP A 50 2.81 3.68 -16.10
CA ASP A 50 3.00 4.30 -17.42
C ASP A 50 3.89 5.53 -17.26
N VAL A 51 5.15 5.40 -17.65
CA VAL A 51 6.19 6.42 -17.46
C VAL A 51 6.14 7.42 -18.59
N SER A 52 5.95 8.70 -18.29
CA SER A 52 5.99 9.79 -19.28
C SER A 52 7.43 10.13 -19.72
N ASP A 53 7.56 10.82 -20.87
CA ASP A 53 8.86 11.09 -21.49
C ASP A 53 9.76 12.02 -20.68
N ASP A 54 9.21 12.85 -19.80
CA ASP A 54 9.93 13.81 -18.97
C ASP A 54 10.46 13.23 -17.66
N ILE A 55 9.99 12.04 -17.26
CA ILE A 55 10.42 11.36 -16.03
C ILE A 55 11.78 10.68 -16.24
N THR A 56 12.72 10.92 -15.35
CA THR A 56 14.06 10.32 -15.37
C THR A 56 14.29 9.29 -14.29
N GLU A 57 13.47 9.31 -13.24
CA GLU A 57 13.53 8.42 -12.09
C GLU A 57 12.14 8.29 -11.47
N TRP A 58 11.94 7.24 -10.72
CA TRP A 58 10.83 7.08 -9.81
C TRP A 58 11.32 7.04 -8.38
N TYR A 59 10.50 7.48 -7.44
CA TYR A 59 10.87 7.43 -6.03
C TYR A 59 9.66 7.19 -5.12
N LEU A 60 9.93 6.58 -3.98
CA LEU A 60 9.01 6.32 -2.90
C LEU A 60 9.47 7.08 -1.66
N VAL A 61 8.54 7.66 -0.92
CA VAL A 61 8.83 8.34 0.34
C VAL A 61 8.52 7.41 1.50
N ALA A 62 9.54 7.04 2.26
CA ALA A 62 9.46 6.36 3.54
C ALA A 62 9.74 7.38 4.66
N GLY A 63 8.67 8.06 5.11
CA GLY A 63 8.72 9.07 6.18
C GLY A 63 8.32 8.51 7.54
N ASN A 64 8.50 9.33 8.58
CA ASN A 64 8.19 8.97 9.97
C ASN A 64 8.92 7.70 10.46
N MET A 65 10.16 7.53 10.01
CA MET A 65 10.92 6.30 10.25
C MET A 65 11.37 6.14 11.70
N GLY A 66 11.53 7.25 12.45
CA GLY A 66 12.03 7.17 13.83
C GLY A 66 13.34 6.40 13.91
N GLN A 67 13.35 5.25 14.59
CA GLN A 67 14.52 4.37 14.70
C GLN A 67 14.58 3.27 13.63
N MET A 68 13.58 3.19 12.76
CA MET A 68 13.57 2.24 11.64
C MET A 68 14.60 2.62 10.59
N THR A 69 15.18 1.63 9.92
CA THR A 69 16.14 1.85 8.83
C THR A 69 15.79 0.99 7.62
N ILE A 70 16.21 1.46 6.43
CA ILE A 70 16.09 0.72 5.17
C ILE A 70 17.48 0.29 4.72
N SER A 71 17.62 -1.00 4.38
CA SER A 71 18.84 -1.59 3.80
C SER A 71 18.51 -2.64 2.74
N ASP A 72 19.52 -3.21 2.13
CA ASP A 72 19.42 -4.29 1.15
C ASP A 72 18.47 -4.00 -0.01
N LEU A 73 18.46 -2.73 -0.46
CA LEU A 73 17.64 -2.29 -1.57
C LEU A 73 18.00 -3.02 -2.86
N GLN A 74 16.99 -3.62 -3.49
CA GLN A 74 17.06 -4.28 -4.78
C GLN A 74 15.90 -3.79 -5.65
N VAL A 75 16.17 -3.48 -6.89
CA VAL A 75 15.14 -3.11 -7.87
C VAL A 75 15.32 -3.97 -9.11
N LYS A 76 14.21 -4.43 -9.69
CA LYS A 76 14.16 -5.18 -10.95
C LYS A 76 13.10 -4.58 -11.85
N ASP A 77 13.33 -4.61 -13.16
CA ASP A 77 12.32 -4.31 -14.15
C ASP A 77 11.51 -5.56 -14.56
N GLU A 78 10.56 -5.40 -15.47
CA GLU A 78 9.68 -6.45 -15.99
C GLU A 78 10.43 -7.57 -16.73
N THR A 79 11.65 -7.33 -17.19
CA THR A 79 12.51 -8.33 -17.85
C THR A 79 13.32 -9.15 -16.85
N GLY A 80 13.29 -8.76 -15.56
CA GLY A 80 14.06 -9.37 -14.49
C GLY A 80 15.49 -8.83 -14.37
N ASN A 81 15.84 -7.77 -15.11
CA ASN A 81 17.14 -7.11 -14.94
C ASN A 81 17.26 -6.50 -13.54
N GLU A 82 18.30 -6.87 -12.82
CA GLU A 82 18.62 -6.26 -11.54
C GLU A 82 19.33 -4.92 -11.73
N TYR A 83 18.87 -3.92 -10.99
CA TYR A 83 19.45 -2.59 -10.99
C TYR A 83 20.69 -2.53 -10.10
N VAL A 84 21.68 -1.76 -10.52
CA VAL A 84 22.86 -1.50 -9.71
C VAL A 84 22.48 -0.60 -8.54
N ASN A 85 22.58 -1.12 -7.31
CA ASN A 85 22.39 -0.31 -6.11
C ASN A 85 23.68 0.50 -5.85
N GLU A 86 23.56 1.83 -5.88
CA GLU A 86 24.68 2.77 -5.69
C GLU A 86 24.83 3.23 -4.22
N GLY A 87 23.92 2.81 -3.34
CA GLY A 87 23.80 3.31 -1.98
C GLY A 87 23.16 4.69 -1.95
N GLU A 88 23.92 5.75 -2.04
CA GLU A 88 23.42 7.13 -2.12
C GLU A 88 22.99 7.48 -3.55
N TRP A 89 21.77 8.02 -3.68
CA TRP A 89 21.18 8.37 -4.97
C TRP A 89 21.54 9.82 -5.38
N ASP A 90 22.03 9.98 -6.61
CA ASP A 90 22.30 11.30 -7.20
C ASP A 90 21.14 11.74 -8.10
N VAL A 91 20.28 12.62 -7.59
CA VAL A 91 19.11 13.17 -8.28
C VAL A 91 19.46 14.03 -9.49
N ASN A 92 20.73 14.54 -9.59
CA ASN A 92 21.14 15.48 -10.63
C ASN A 92 21.56 14.81 -11.94
N ARG A 93 21.64 13.48 -11.97
CA ARG A 93 21.98 12.73 -13.19
C ARG A 93 20.86 12.79 -14.22
N ASN A 94 21.22 12.73 -15.48
CA ASN A 94 20.26 12.60 -16.58
C ASN A 94 19.72 11.16 -16.66
N ARG A 95 18.62 10.97 -17.40
CA ARG A 95 17.91 9.68 -17.57
C ARG A 95 18.87 8.54 -17.94
N ALA A 96 19.74 8.73 -18.93
CA ALA A 96 20.65 7.67 -19.40
C ALA A 96 21.64 7.19 -18.32
N ARG A 97 22.03 8.06 -17.40
CA ARG A 97 22.91 7.73 -16.28
C ARG A 97 22.17 7.14 -15.07
N LYS A 98 20.87 7.40 -14.94
CA LYS A 98 20.00 6.83 -13.91
C LYS A 98 19.49 5.44 -14.29
N ALA A 99 19.24 5.19 -15.56
CA ALA A 99 18.68 3.93 -16.07
C ALA A 99 19.45 2.71 -15.56
N GLY A 100 18.70 1.70 -15.05
CA GLY A 100 19.25 0.46 -14.51
C GLY A 100 19.99 0.62 -13.19
N ARG A 101 19.74 1.68 -12.43
CA ARG A 101 20.36 1.98 -11.12
C ARG A 101 19.29 2.33 -10.10
N CYS A 102 19.59 2.09 -8.82
CA CYS A 102 18.76 2.46 -7.69
C CYS A 102 19.64 2.95 -6.53
N GLY A 103 19.02 3.55 -5.53
CA GLY A 103 19.69 4.03 -4.34
C GLY A 103 18.73 4.72 -3.38
N LEU A 104 19.26 5.27 -2.30
CA LEU A 104 18.52 5.97 -1.26
C LEU A 104 18.94 7.43 -1.19
N VAL A 105 17.97 8.31 -0.98
CA VAL A 105 18.23 9.66 -0.48
C VAL A 105 17.84 9.68 1.00
N THR A 106 18.81 9.95 1.88
CA THR A 106 18.52 10.11 3.30
C THR A 106 17.89 11.46 3.58
N LYS A 107 16.78 11.48 4.31
CA LYS A 107 16.05 12.67 4.76
C LYS A 107 16.14 12.80 6.28
N SER A 108 15.70 13.92 6.82
CA SER A 108 15.70 14.18 8.27
C SER A 108 14.82 13.21 9.08
N ASP A 109 13.76 12.68 8.47
CA ASP A 109 12.76 11.79 9.10
C ASP A 109 12.58 10.45 8.39
N GLY A 110 13.49 10.11 7.44
CA GLY A 110 13.39 8.85 6.69
C GLY A 110 14.20 8.81 5.42
N TYR A 111 13.63 8.24 4.35
CA TYR A 111 14.31 7.97 3.09
C TYR A 111 13.41 8.25 1.88
N GLU A 112 14.05 8.56 0.75
CA GLU A 112 13.47 8.33 -0.57
C GLU A 112 14.16 7.12 -1.19
N ILE A 113 13.38 6.10 -1.57
CA ILE A 113 13.86 4.94 -2.32
C ILE A 113 13.74 5.29 -3.79
N CYS A 114 14.85 5.38 -4.51
CA CYS A 114 14.91 5.89 -5.87
C CYS A 114 15.37 4.84 -6.86
N TRP A 115 14.82 4.88 -8.08
CA TRP A 115 15.35 4.11 -9.22
C TRP A 115 15.17 4.87 -10.53
N GLY A 116 16.13 4.67 -11.45
CA GLY A 116 16.12 5.31 -12.75
C GLY A 116 15.19 4.59 -13.73
N VAL A 117 14.41 5.37 -14.48
CA VAL A 117 13.59 4.84 -15.57
C VAL A 117 14.37 4.91 -16.89
N GLY A 118 14.40 3.80 -17.64
CA GLY A 118 15.15 3.69 -18.89
C GLY A 118 14.45 4.33 -20.08
N SER A 119 13.14 4.08 -20.21
CA SER A 119 12.28 4.53 -21.31
C SER A 119 10.92 4.97 -20.79
N SER A 120 10.14 5.62 -21.64
CA SER A 120 8.71 5.88 -21.40
C SER A 120 7.85 4.69 -21.77
N GLY A 121 6.58 4.74 -21.37
CA GLY A 121 5.59 3.68 -21.57
C GLY A 121 5.41 2.80 -20.33
N TRP A 122 4.68 1.71 -20.51
CA TRP A 122 4.35 0.80 -19.43
C TRP A 122 5.55 -0.01 -18.96
N HIS A 123 5.80 0.06 -17.64
CA HIS A 123 6.83 -0.70 -16.94
C HIS A 123 6.26 -1.35 -15.68
N THR A 124 6.90 -2.45 -15.28
CA THR A 124 6.66 -3.07 -13.99
C THR A 124 7.98 -3.14 -13.21
N TYR A 125 8.04 -2.42 -12.10
CA TYR A 125 9.19 -2.44 -11.22
C TYR A 125 8.88 -3.25 -9.96
N THR A 126 9.83 -4.12 -9.58
CA THR A 126 9.81 -4.80 -8.28
C THR A 126 10.91 -4.19 -7.43
N VAL A 127 10.52 -3.58 -6.32
CA VAL A 127 11.40 -2.95 -5.33
C VAL A 127 11.37 -3.80 -4.06
N ARG A 128 12.53 -4.26 -3.61
CA ARG A 128 12.66 -5.08 -2.40
C ARG A 128 13.69 -4.45 -1.47
N TYR A 129 13.37 -4.41 -0.18
CA TYR A 129 14.26 -3.88 0.85
C TYR A 129 14.01 -4.53 2.21
N LEU A 130 15.00 -4.45 3.10
CA LEU A 130 14.86 -4.77 4.51
C LEU A 130 14.48 -3.50 5.28
N LEU A 131 13.38 -3.55 6.01
CA LEU A 131 12.90 -2.52 6.92
C LEU A 131 13.13 -3.02 8.36
N THR A 132 14.11 -2.46 9.06
CA THR A 132 14.41 -2.87 10.44
C THR A 132 13.53 -2.16 11.43
N GLY A 133 13.13 -2.86 12.52
CA GLY A 133 12.40 -2.26 13.63
C GLY A 133 10.96 -1.85 13.32
N LEU A 134 10.31 -2.50 12.34
CA LEU A 134 8.91 -2.26 12.00
C LEU A 134 8.00 -2.66 13.16
N VAL A 135 8.06 -3.93 13.59
CA VAL A 135 7.34 -4.42 14.77
C VAL A 135 8.12 -4.03 16.01
N LYS A 136 7.47 -3.36 16.94
CA LYS A 136 8.02 -2.93 18.23
C LYS A 136 7.35 -3.69 19.35
N GLY A 137 8.09 -3.92 20.44
CA GLY A 137 7.54 -4.43 21.68
C GLY A 137 6.88 -3.30 22.47
N HIS A 138 5.62 -3.48 22.84
CA HIS A 138 4.91 -2.62 23.79
C HIS A 138 4.60 -3.42 25.06
N GLU A 139 4.04 -2.78 26.10
CA GLU A 139 3.78 -3.45 27.37
C GLU A 139 2.76 -4.60 27.23
N ASP A 140 1.70 -4.40 26.45
CA ASP A 140 0.55 -5.31 26.28
C ASP A 140 0.64 -6.19 25.04
N MET A 141 1.16 -5.67 23.92
CA MET A 141 1.24 -6.36 22.62
C MET A 141 2.59 -6.07 21.94
N ASP A 142 2.90 -6.78 20.89
CA ASP A 142 3.89 -6.35 19.90
C ASP A 142 3.15 -5.75 18.72
N GLY A 143 3.70 -4.73 18.04
CA GLY A 143 2.95 -4.16 16.93
C GLY A 143 3.63 -2.99 16.25
N PHE A 144 2.92 -2.43 15.29
CA PHE A 144 3.36 -1.25 14.55
C PHE A 144 2.16 -0.41 14.06
N ASN A 145 2.43 0.87 13.82
CA ASN A 145 1.60 1.78 13.06
C ASN A 145 2.49 2.42 12.00
N HIS A 146 2.36 1.99 10.74
CA HIS A 146 3.30 2.36 9.67
C HIS A 146 2.59 2.81 8.40
N MET A 147 3.12 3.88 7.80
CA MET A 147 2.65 4.43 6.52
C MET A 147 3.42 3.77 5.38
N PHE A 148 2.81 2.76 4.74
CA PHE A 148 3.39 2.07 3.58
C PHE A 148 3.35 2.90 2.30
N VAL A 149 2.35 3.77 2.15
CA VAL A 149 2.23 4.67 1.00
C VAL A 149 1.97 6.08 1.51
N ALA A 150 2.87 6.98 1.20
CA ALA A 150 2.80 8.38 1.62
C ALA A 150 1.74 9.15 0.82
N ARG A 151 1.30 10.29 1.38
CA ARG A 151 0.49 11.30 0.68
C ARG A 151 1.32 12.01 -0.38
N ASP A 152 0.63 12.75 -1.24
CA ASP A 152 1.26 13.60 -2.25
C ASP A 152 2.17 12.86 -3.23
N LEU A 153 1.87 11.57 -3.51
CA LEU A 153 2.53 10.87 -4.61
C LEU A 153 2.39 11.66 -5.90
N GLY A 154 3.46 11.73 -6.68
CA GLY A 154 3.45 12.38 -8.00
C GLY A 154 2.37 11.82 -8.92
N SER A 155 2.09 10.52 -8.80
CA SER A 155 0.96 9.81 -9.44
C SER A 155 0.37 8.81 -8.45
N SER A 156 -0.95 8.83 -8.33
CA SER A 156 -1.68 7.98 -7.37
C SER A 156 -2.08 6.65 -8.02
N PRO A 157 -1.83 5.49 -7.35
CA PRO A 157 -2.26 4.19 -7.83
C PRO A 157 -3.79 4.10 -7.98
N GLN A 158 -4.26 3.44 -9.05
CA GLN A 158 -5.68 3.12 -9.21
C GLN A 158 -6.11 2.04 -8.21
N SER A 159 -5.21 1.13 -7.86
CA SER A 159 -5.44 0.09 -6.87
C SER A 159 -4.20 -0.22 -6.05
N ILE A 160 -4.40 -0.51 -4.75
CA ILE A 160 -3.34 -0.97 -3.86
C ILE A 160 -3.79 -2.26 -3.19
N PHE A 161 -2.87 -3.22 -3.10
CA PHE A 161 -3.06 -4.48 -2.39
C PHE A 161 -1.85 -4.74 -1.50
N LEU A 162 -2.08 -4.78 -0.18
CA LEU A 162 -1.07 -5.05 0.84
C LEU A 162 -1.33 -6.43 1.46
N THR A 163 -0.26 -7.22 1.60
CA THR A 163 -0.27 -8.44 2.43
C THR A 163 0.84 -8.38 3.47
N ILE A 164 0.52 -8.83 4.70
CA ILE A 164 1.49 -8.91 5.78
C ILE A 164 1.41 -10.32 6.35
N ARG A 165 2.55 -11.00 6.44
CA ARG A 165 2.66 -12.35 6.95
C ARG A 165 3.96 -12.55 7.72
N LYS A 166 4.02 -13.64 8.51
CA LYS A 166 5.24 -14.15 9.15
C LYS A 166 5.34 -15.64 8.87
N SER A 167 6.47 -16.10 8.38
CA SER A 167 6.68 -17.52 8.10
C SER A 167 6.52 -18.36 9.37
N GLY A 168 5.78 -19.46 9.28
CA GLY A 168 5.53 -20.37 10.42
C GLY A 168 4.58 -19.84 11.49
N VAL A 169 3.90 -18.70 11.26
CA VAL A 169 2.88 -18.13 12.16
C VAL A 169 1.56 -17.99 11.40
N GLU A 170 0.48 -18.47 11.98
CA GLU A 170 -0.88 -18.24 11.49
C GLU A 170 -1.48 -17.04 12.22
N PHE A 171 -1.74 -15.96 11.48
CA PHE A 171 -2.48 -14.82 12.02
C PHE A 171 -3.97 -15.14 12.05
N THR A 172 -4.59 -14.87 13.19
CA THR A 172 -6.02 -15.05 13.43
C THR A 172 -6.58 -13.80 14.12
N THR A 173 -7.89 -13.63 14.12
CA THR A 173 -8.55 -12.53 14.84
C THR A 173 -8.36 -12.59 16.36
N GLU A 174 -7.94 -13.74 16.89
CA GLU A 174 -7.64 -13.92 18.32
C GLU A 174 -6.24 -13.38 18.67
N ASN A 175 -5.23 -13.63 17.82
CA ASN A 175 -3.83 -13.27 18.08
C ASN A 175 -3.35 -12.03 17.35
N THR A 176 -4.16 -11.45 16.45
CA THR A 176 -3.80 -10.29 15.61
C THR A 176 -4.96 -9.31 15.52
N LYS A 177 -4.68 -8.06 15.81
CA LYS A 177 -5.63 -6.93 15.65
C LYS A 177 -5.16 -6.03 14.54
N VAL A 178 -6.09 -5.51 13.72
CA VAL A 178 -5.76 -4.74 12.52
C VAL A 178 -6.62 -3.49 12.37
N TRP A 179 -6.00 -2.40 11.94
CA TRP A 179 -6.65 -1.14 11.59
C TRP A 179 -5.91 -0.53 10.39
N ALA A 180 -6.63 0.24 9.59
CA ALA A 180 -6.03 0.97 8.48
C ALA A 180 -6.61 2.37 8.37
N PHE A 181 -5.81 3.33 7.89
CA PHE A 181 -6.16 4.73 7.84
C PHE A 181 -5.68 5.39 6.55
N GLY A 182 -6.34 6.48 6.18
CA GLY A 182 -5.88 7.40 5.15
C GLY A 182 -6.27 7.03 3.72
N PHE A 183 -7.05 5.99 3.50
CA PHE A 183 -7.57 5.59 2.18
C PHE A 183 -8.99 5.03 2.29
N ARG A 184 -9.66 4.85 1.14
CA ARG A 184 -10.93 4.12 1.06
C ARG A 184 -10.63 2.66 0.71
N GLY A 185 -10.95 1.76 1.65
CA GLY A 185 -10.61 0.34 1.51
C GLY A 185 -10.89 -0.45 2.77
N GLU A 186 -10.33 -1.64 2.82
CA GLU A 186 -10.56 -2.63 3.87
C GLU A 186 -9.24 -3.16 4.39
N ILE A 187 -9.21 -3.58 5.66
CA ILE A 187 -8.14 -4.37 6.25
C ILE A 187 -8.75 -5.49 7.10
N HIS A 188 -8.25 -6.70 6.93
CA HIS A 188 -8.74 -7.88 7.66
C HIS A 188 -7.66 -8.96 7.78
N VAL A 189 -7.89 -9.92 8.67
CA VAL A 189 -7.10 -11.15 8.78
C VAL A 189 -7.86 -12.26 8.04
N ARG A 190 -7.24 -12.86 7.03
CA ARG A 190 -7.79 -13.98 6.26
C ARG A 190 -6.66 -14.91 5.82
N ASP A 191 -6.92 -16.22 5.81
CA ASP A 191 -5.98 -17.24 5.34
C ASP A 191 -4.58 -17.11 5.97
N SER A 192 -4.55 -16.82 7.28
CA SER A 192 -3.32 -16.64 8.08
C SER A 192 -2.46 -15.43 7.70
N VAL A 193 -3.00 -14.47 6.96
CA VAL A 193 -2.33 -13.22 6.59
C VAL A 193 -3.19 -12.00 6.88
N VAL A 194 -2.56 -10.86 7.13
CA VAL A 194 -3.24 -9.57 7.13
C VAL A 194 -3.30 -9.07 5.68
N ILE A 195 -4.50 -8.68 5.24
CA ILE A 195 -4.75 -8.17 3.89
C ILE A 195 -5.37 -6.78 4.01
N ALA A 196 -4.84 -5.82 3.25
CA ALA A 196 -5.51 -4.54 3.03
C ALA A 196 -5.60 -4.25 1.53
N ASN A 197 -6.73 -3.71 1.10
CA ASN A 197 -6.96 -3.34 -0.30
C ASN A 197 -7.80 -2.07 -0.40
N THR A 198 -7.54 -1.29 -1.45
CA THR A 198 -8.37 -0.14 -1.79
C THR A 198 -9.66 -0.60 -2.46
N THR A 199 -10.78 0.06 -2.14
CA THR A 199 -12.08 -0.10 -2.82
C THR A 199 -12.37 1.04 -3.80
N GLU A 200 -11.62 2.14 -3.67
CA GLU A 200 -11.65 3.29 -4.56
C GLU A 200 -10.21 3.66 -4.98
N PRO A 201 -10.04 4.36 -6.11
CA PRO A 201 -8.73 4.85 -6.53
C PRO A 201 -8.08 5.73 -5.45
N PHE A 202 -6.77 5.57 -5.30
CA PHE A 202 -5.99 6.41 -4.39
C PHE A 202 -5.94 7.85 -4.91
N THR A 203 -6.01 8.83 -4.03
CA THR A 203 -5.90 10.26 -4.37
C THR A 203 -4.60 10.85 -3.82
N ARG A 204 -4.28 12.07 -4.17
CA ARG A 204 -3.10 12.78 -3.62
C ARG A 204 -3.18 12.98 -2.10
N GLU A 205 -4.40 13.06 -1.55
CA GLU A 205 -4.63 13.22 -0.10
C GLU A 205 -4.59 11.87 0.64
N SER A 206 -4.67 10.77 -0.09
CA SER A 206 -4.67 9.42 0.48
C SER A 206 -3.29 9.03 0.98
N ALA A 207 -3.28 8.21 2.03
CA ALA A 207 -2.11 7.50 2.53
C ALA A 207 -2.51 6.06 2.86
N LEU A 208 -1.65 5.08 2.66
CA LEU A 208 -1.91 3.73 3.17
C LEU A 208 -1.14 3.55 4.47
N ILE A 209 -1.86 3.67 5.58
CA ILE A 209 -1.34 3.44 6.93
C ILE A 209 -1.98 2.15 7.44
N ALA A 210 -1.16 1.17 7.81
CA ALA A 210 -1.62 -0.03 8.48
C ALA A 210 -1.10 -0.05 9.91
N MET A 211 -2.00 -0.32 10.85
CA MET A 211 -1.68 -0.54 12.25
C MET A 211 -2.04 -1.98 12.60
N VAL A 212 -1.07 -2.72 13.11
CA VAL A 212 -1.24 -4.14 13.43
C VAL A 212 -0.65 -4.43 14.80
N GLY A 213 -1.48 -4.99 15.68
CA GLY A 213 -1.08 -5.47 17.00
C GLY A 213 -1.08 -7.00 17.03
N PHE A 214 -0.06 -7.58 17.60
CA PHE A 214 0.16 -9.01 17.73
C PHE A 214 0.21 -9.42 19.20
N GLN A 215 -0.33 -10.58 19.51
CA GLN A 215 -0.17 -11.18 20.83
C GLN A 215 1.31 -11.35 21.18
N LYS A 216 1.69 -11.04 22.40
CA LYS A 216 3.06 -11.24 22.91
C LYS A 216 3.57 -12.66 22.70
N GLY A 217 4.83 -12.75 22.32
CA GLY A 217 5.52 -14.02 22.09
C GLY A 217 5.49 -14.53 20.64
N LEU A 218 4.80 -13.81 19.74
CA LEU A 218 4.90 -14.09 18.30
C LEU A 218 6.16 -13.50 17.68
N PHE A 219 6.78 -12.50 18.34
CA PHE A 219 8.01 -11.82 17.92
C PHE A 219 8.97 -11.66 19.11
N HIS A 220 10.22 -11.32 18.78
CA HIS A 220 11.25 -10.89 19.72
C HIS A 220 11.82 -9.54 19.25
N PRO A 221 11.01 -8.46 19.29
CA PRO A 221 11.39 -7.17 18.69
C PRO A 221 12.66 -6.61 19.31
N VAL A 222 13.55 -6.08 18.46
CA VAL A 222 14.77 -5.38 18.93
C VAL A 222 14.50 -3.96 19.41
N LEU A 223 13.38 -3.36 18.96
CA LEU A 223 12.92 -2.05 19.43
C LEU A 223 11.73 -2.23 20.39
N ASN A 224 11.75 -1.50 21.50
CA ASN A 224 10.66 -1.49 22.46
C ASN A 224 10.26 -0.04 22.76
N GLU A 225 8.98 0.16 23.06
CA GLU A 225 8.41 1.43 23.52
C GLU A 225 7.81 1.24 24.91
N ASP A 226 8.13 2.16 25.85
CA ASP A 226 7.65 2.15 27.24
C ASP A 226 6.22 2.73 27.30
N ARG A 227 5.31 2.10 26.56
CA ARG A 227 3.87 2.38 26.53
C ARG A 227 3.10 1.17 26.03
N THR A 228 1.78 1.16 26.23
CA THR A 228 0.91 0.13 25.70
C THR A 228 0.65 0.34 24.19
N PHE A 229 0.34 -0.73 23.46
CA PHE A 229 -0.11 -0.62 22.07
C PHE A 229 -1.52 0.00 22.00
N GLU A 230 -2.32 -0.17 23.05
CA GLU A 230 -3.62 0.50 23.18
C GLU A 230 -3.48 2.03 23.17
N GLU A 231 -2.47 2.60 23.83
CA GLU A 231 -2.20 4.05 23.76
C GLU A 231 -1.81 4.49 22.34
N VAL A 232 -1.06 3.64 21.58
CA VAL A 232 -0.75 3.90 20.17
C VAL A 232 -2.04 3.91 19.35
N ARG A 233 -2.95 2.94 19.60
CA ARG A 233 -4.24 2.86 18.93
C ARG A 233 -5.12 4.08 19.21
N GLU A 234 -5.26 4.46 20.47
CA GLU A 234 -6.04 5.63 20.87
C GLU A 234 -5.51 6.92 20.20
N GLU A 235 -4.20 7.05 20.07
CA GLU A 235 -3.55 8.18 19.44
C GLU A 235 -3.83 8.20 17.92
N ALA A 236 -3.72 7.05 17.26
CA ALA A 236 -4.03 6.89 15.83
C ALA A 236 -5.51 7.14 15.51
N MET A 237 -6.42 6.79 16.42
CA MET A 237 -7.86 7.00 16.27
C MET A 237 -8.26 8.48 16.38
N LYS A 238 -7.47 9.32 17.03
CA LYS A 238 -7.80 10.76 17.20
C LYS A 238 -7.86 11.46 15.86
N GLY A 239 -9.08 11.89 15.48
CA GLY A 239 -9.31 12.60 14.23
C GLY A 239 -9.33 11.73 12.98
N SER A 240 -9.33 10.40 13.14
CA SER A 240 -9.56 9.46 12.03
C SER A 240 -11.05 9.35 11.70
N ASP A 241 -11.36 9.00 10.46
CA ASP A 241 -12.69 8.60 9.99
C ASP A 241 -12.82 7.05 9.92
N TYR A 242 -12.00 6.35 10.69
CA TYR A 242 -12.03 4.89 10.76
C TYR A 242 -13.42 4.42 11.24
N THR A 243 -13.99 3.48 10.51
CA THR A 243 -15.23 2.79 10.87
C THR A 243 -14.90 1.32 11.09
N GLU A 244 -15.23 0.79 12.26
CA GLU A 244 -15.09 -0.64 12.50
C GLU A 244 -15.92 -1.43 11.49
N PRO A 245 -15.37 -2.50 10.89
CA PRO A 245 -16.16 -3.40 10.06
C PRO A 245 -17.37 -3.92 10.85
N GLU A 246 -18.55 -3.95 10.24
CA GLU A 246 -19.68 -4.64 10.82
C GLU A 246 -19.30 -6.11 11.00
N GLU A 247 -19.49 -6.66 12.20
CA GLU A 247 -19.35 -8.10 12.41
C GLU A 247 -20.35 -8.80 11.48
N ASP A 248 -19.85 -9.53 10.50
CA ASP A 248 -20.68 -10.26 9.55
C ASP A 248 -21.28 -11.50 10.27
N ASP A 249 -22.49 -11.32 10.81
CA ASP A 249 -23.30 -12.39 11.43
C ASP A 249 -23.72 -13.49 10.42
N SER A 250 -23.21 -13.44 9.18
CA SER A 250 -23.56 -14.42 8.13
C SER A 250 -23.21 -15.86 8.51
N ASP A 251 -22.15 -16.08 9.27
CA ASP A 251 -21.78 -17.41 9.78
C ASP A 251 -22.79 -17.95 10.81
N PHE A 252 -23.45 -17.07 11.57
CA PHE A 252 -24.51 -17.45 12.51
C PHE A 252 -25.79 -17.90 11.79
N LEU A 253 -26.15 -17.24 10.70
CA LEU A 253 -27.33 -17.60 9.88
C LEU A 253 -27.12 -18.91 9.12
N ILE A 254 -25.92 -19.19 8.62
CA ILE A 254 -25.58 -20.48 7.98
C ILE A 254 -25.71 -21.63 9.00
N GLY A 255 -25.28 -21.42 10.24
CA GLY A 255 -25.46 -22.40 11.32
C GLY A 255 -26.91 -22.70 11.66
N ILE A 256 -27.80 -21.68 11.64
CA ILE A 256 -29.24 -21.84 11.90
C ILE A 256 -29.91 -22.57 10.74
N PHE A 257 -29.59 -22.27 9.49
CA PHE A 257 -30.18 -22.97 8.34
C PHE A 257 -29.69 -24.41 8.22
N ALA A 258 -28.44 -24.73 8.55
CA ALA A 258 -27.93 -26.08 8.60
C ALA A 258 -28.59 -26.90 9.72
N GLY A 259 -28.85 -26.31 10.89
CA GLY A 259 -29.58 -26.91 11.99
C GLY A 259 -31.06 -27.22 11.67
N LEU A 260 -31.74 -26.30 10.99
CA LEU A 260 -33.14 -26.48 10.55
C LEU A 260 -33.27 -27.57 9.46
N ALA A 261 -32.33 -27.65 8.51
CA ALA A 261 -32.34 -28.69 7.48
C ALA A 261 -32.10 -30.08 8.09
N ALA A 262 -31.23 -30.20 9.09
CA ALA A 262 -31.03 -31.47 9.81
C ALA A 262 -32.25 -31.89 10.66
N ALA A 263 -32.95 -30.93 11.26
CA ALA A 263 -34.18 -31.24 12.05
C ALA A 263 -35.36 -31.68 11.16
N LEU A 264 -35.49 -31.15 9.94
CA LEU A 264 -36.53 -31.55 8.98
C LEU A 264 -36.27 -32.91 8.36
N SER A 265 -35.01 -33.35 8.22
CA SER A 265 -34.71 -34.71 7.71
C SER A 265 -35.05 -35.84 8.67
N VAL A 266 -35.15 -35.56 9.97
CA VAL A 266 -35.54 -36.55 11.01
C VAL A 266 -37.05 -36.75 11.04
N PHE A 267 -37.87 -35.77 10.61
CA PHE A 267 -39.33 -35.87 10.58
C PHE A 267 -39.92 -36.61 9.38
N PHE A 268 -39.13 -36.83 8.32
CA PHE A 268 -39.58 -37.53 7.09
C PHE A 268 -39.09 -38.97 6.96
N SER A 269 -38.45 -39.54 8.01
CA SER A 269 -37.94 -40.91 8.02
C SER A 269 -38.63 -41.81 9.06
N ALA A 270 -39.88 -41.49 9.47
CA ALA A 270 -40.71 -42.33 10.34
C ALA A 270 -42.03 -42.74 9.66
#